data_2e97eb90a6fcd081c446d72543b48a85
#
_entry.id   2e97eb90a6fcd081c446d72543b48a85
#
_cell.length_a   1.000
_cell.length_b   1.000
_cell.length_c   1.000
_cell.angle_alpha   90.00
_cell.angle_beta   90.00
_cell.angle_gamma   90.00
#
_symmetry.space_group_name_H-M   'P 1'
#
loop_
_entity.id
_entity.type
_entity.pdbx_description
1 polymer ?
#
loop_
_entity_poly.entity_id
_entity_poly.type
_entity_poly.pdbx_seq_one_letter_code
_entity_poly.pdbx_strand_id
1 'polypeptide(L)'
;VLDLGKIPELRRSNNEIEYISETPVTIDDINYVISKIPPFTNDNRSGIEGTLHRISAIRNRSGKVIGLTMRIGRFITGTIDCIRDIILEGKSILFLGRPGVGKTTKLREIARLLANDLKKRVVIVDTSNEIGGDGDLPHRAIGKARRMMVSQPEFQKDVMIEAVQNHTPQVIVVDEVGTEEEAAACRTIAERGVMLIATAHGNTLENLIKNPTLSD
;
A
#
# COMPACT_ATOMS: atom_id res chain seq x y z
N VAL A 1 7.82 -11.97 15.13
CA VAL A 1 9.17 -11.38 15.17
C VAL A 1 10.16 -12.50 15.38
N LEU A 2 11.23 -12.52 14.61
CA LEU A 2 12.36 -13.42 14.76
C LEU A 2 13.63 -12.57 14.89
N ASP A 3 14.25 -12.55 16.05
CA ASP A 3 15.52 -11.87 16.31
C ASP A 3 16.57 -12.91 16.76
N LEU A 4 17.75 -12.87 16.17
CA LEU A 4 18.84 -13.79 16.47
C LEU A 4 19.13 -13.82 17.99
N GLY A 5 19.11 -15.02 18.59
CA GLY A 5 19.37 -15.25 20.00
C GLY A 5 18.22 -14.89 20.95
N LYS A 6 17.04 -14.48 20.43
CA LYS A 6 15.82 -14.24 21.23
C LYS A 6 14.76 -15.30 20.95
N ILE A 7 13.85 -15.48 21.90
CA ILE A 7 12.68 -16.33 21.74
C ILE A 7 11.75 -15.71 20.69
N PRO A 8 11.24 -16.49 19.72
CA PRO A 8 10.37 -15.96 18.66
C PRO A 8 9.02 -15.53 19.23
N GLU A 9 8.59 -14.32 18.87
CA GLU A 9 7.35 -13.70 19.36
C GLU A 9 6.28 -13.61 18.27
N LEU A 10 5.04 -13.91 18.65
CA LEU A 10 3.83 -13.53 17.94
C LEU A 10 3.13 -12.40 18.72
N ARG A 11 2.90 -11.26 18.06
CA ARG A 11 2.15 -10.14 18.64
C ARG A 11 0.77 -10.06 18.01
N ARG A 12 -0.26 -10.16 18.84
CA ARG A 12 -1.65 -10.05 18.41
C ARG A 12 -2.08 -8.57 18.36
N SER A 13 -3.20 -8.29 17.69
CA SER A 13 -3.75 -6.93 17.55
C SER A 13 -4.14 -6.26 18.88
N ASN A 14 -4.40 -7.05 19.92
CA ASN A 14 -4.68 -6.59 21.29
C ASN A 14 -3.41 -6.38 22.14
N ASN A 15 -2.23 -6.38 21.52
CA ASN A 15 -0.90 -6.28 22.13
C ASN A 15 -0.49 -7.49 23.01
N GLU A 16 -1.24 -8.58 23.00
CA GLU A 16 -0.79 -9.82 23.62
C GLU A 16 0.42 -10.39 22.88
N ILE A 17 1.38 -10.87 23.67
CA ILE A 17 2.58 -11.52 23.18
C ILE A 17 2.46 -13.02 23.50
N GLU A 18 2.66 -13.83 22.47
CA GLU A 18 2.72 -15.27 22.54
C GLU A 18 4.09 -15.72 22.04
N TYR A 19 4.77 -16.56 22.81
CA TYR A 19 6.04 -17.16 22.40
C TYR A 19 5.76 -18.43 21.61
N ILE A 20 6.31 -18.51 20.40
CA ILE A 20 6.04 -19.63 19.47
C ILE A 20 6.89 -20.86 19.84
N SER A 21 8.02 -20.65 20.48
CA SER A 21 8.99 -21.68 20.88
C SER A 21 9.67 -21.30 22.19
N GLU A 22 10.24 -22.26 22.88
CA GLU A 22 11.10 -22.02 24.06
C GLU A 22 12.57 -21.88 23.66
N THR A 23 12.92 -22.21 22.41
CA THR A 23 14.29 -22.14 21.93
C THR A 23 14.55 -20.80 21.25
N PRO A 24 15.72 -20.16 21.49
CA PRO A 24 16.11 -18.95 20.82
C PRO A 24 16.27 -19.16 19.31
N VAL A 25 15.92 -18.12 18.54
CA VAL A 25 16.08 -18.07 17.08
C VAL A 25 17.56 -18.22 16.71
N THR A 26 17.85 -19.13 15.80
CA THR A 26 19.16 -19.37 15.23
C THR A 26 19.35 -18.61 13.93
N ILE A 27 20.59 -18.53 13.45
CA ILE A 27 20.86 -17.95 12.12
C ILE A 27 20.28 -18.81 11.00
N ASP A 28 20.15 -20.12 11.22
CA ASP A 28 19.60 -21.04 10.25
C ASP A 28 18.09 -20.86 10.11
N ASP A 29 17.38 -20.55 11.19
CA ASP A 29 15.96 -20.19 11.13
C ASP A 29 15.72 -18.94 10.29
N ILE A 30 16.55 -17.90 10.49
CA ILE A 30 16.49 -16.67 9.71
C ILE A 30 16.77 -16.95 8.23
N ASN A 31 17.84 -17.68 7.94
CA ASN A 31 18.21 -18.05 6.57
C ASN A 31 17.14 -18.91 5.91
N TYR A 32 16.49 -19.81 6.65
CA TYR A 32 15.39 -20.60 6.13
C TYR A 32 14.24 -19.72 5.65
N VAL A 33 13.81 -18.73 6.46
CA VAL A 33 12.76 -17.80 6.05
C VAL A 33 13.19 -17.00 4.82
N ILE A 34 14.42 -16.48 4.81
CA ILE A 34 14.97 -15.70 3.68
C ILE A 34 14.96 -16.54 2.39
N SER A 35 15.26 -17.83 2.47
CA SER A 35 15.25 -18.72 1.31
C SER A 35 13.87 -18.96 0.69
N LYS A 36 12.78 -18.60 1.40
CA LYS A 36 11.39 -18.80 0.98
C LYS A 36 10.69 -17.54 0.48
N ILE A 37 11.37 -16.40 0.50
CA ILE A 37 10.81 -15.11 0.11
C ILE A 37 11.65 -14.48 -1.00
N PRO A 38 11.09 -13.55 -1.79
CA PRO A 38 11.84 -12.74 -2.73
C PRO A 38 12.97 -11.96 -2.02
N PRO A 39 13.99 -11.51 -2.77
CA PRO A 39 15.03 -10.64 -2.22
C PRO A 39 14.42 -9.38 -1.59
N PHE A 40 15.08 -8.89 -0.53
CA PHE A 40 14.69 -7.62 0.08
C PHE A 40 15.00 -6.45 -0.86
N THR A 41 14.08 -5.49 -0.92
CA THR A 41 14.26 -4.21 -1.58
C THR A 41 15.25 -3.31 -0.84
N ASN A 42 15.58 -2.14 -1.39
CA ASN A 42 16.54 -1.19 -0.79
C ASN A 42 16.09 -0.69 0.59
N ASP A 43 14.79 -0.68 0.88
CA ASP A 43 14.21 -0.32 2.18
C ASP A 43 14.08 -1.52 3.13
N ASN A 44 14.78 -2.63 2.84
CA ASN A 44 14.79 -3.86 3.63
C ASN A 44 13.41 -4.52 3.79
N ARG A 45 12.56 -4.41 2.79
CA ARG A 45 11.23 -5.03 2.75
C ARG A 45 11.18 -6.14 1.71
N SER A 46 10.34 -7.13 1.98
CA SER A 46 9.96 -8.18 1.04
C SER A 46 8.51 -8.56 1.32
N GLY A 47 7.78 -8.95 0.30
CA GLY A 47 6.42 -9.47 0.44
C GLY A 47 6.33 -10.91 -0.07
N ILE A 48 5.17 -11.51 0.15
CA ILE A 48 4.83 -12.82 -0.40
C ILE A 48 3.83 -12.58 -1.52
N GLU A 49 4.17 -13.02 -2.72
CA GLU A 49 3.37 -12.82 -3.92
C GLU A 49 1.89 -13.23 -3.74
N GLY A 50 0.99 -12.40 -4.25
CA GLY A 50 -0.45 -12.63 -4.15
C GLY A 50 -1.02 -12.41 -2.75
N THR A 51 -0.23 -11.91 -1.80
CA THR A 51 -0.65 -11.63 -0.42
C THR A 51 -0.44 -10.16 -0.06
N LEU A 52 -0.94 -9.77 1.13
CA LEU A 52 -0.67 -8.46 1.75
C LEU A 52 0.36 -8.58 2.90
N HIS A 53 1.05 -9.72 2.97
CA HIS A 53 2.07 -9.93 3.99
C HIS A 53 3.32 -9.14 3.65
N ARG A 54 3.97 -8.60 4.68
CA ARG A 54 5.23 -7.86 4.54
C ARG A 54 6.24 -8.38 5.56
N ILE A 55 7.44 -8.60 5.07
CA ILE A 55 8.57 -9.03 5.88
C ILE A 55 9.63 -7.93 5.80
N SER A 56 10.10 -7.47 6.96
CA SER A 56 11.13 -6.44 7.06
C SER A 56 12.35 -7.02 7.75
N ALA A 57 13.53 -6.75 7.19
CA ALA A 57 14.80 -7.25 7.70
C ALA A 57 15.47 -6.23 8.62
N ILE A 58 16.05 -6.71 9.71
CA ILE A 58 17.02 -5.99 10.52
C ILE A 58 18.41 -6.52 10.16
N ARG A 59 19.32 -5.60 9.79
CA ARG A 59 20.68 -5.95 9.42
C ARG A 59 21.69 -5.49 10.46
N ASN A 60 22.77 -6.23 10.60
CA ASN A 60 23.94 -5.81 11.34
C ASN A 60 24.81 -4.86 10.51
N ARG A 61 25.91 -4.38 11.09
CA ARG A 61 26.86 -3.45 10.41
C ARG A 61 27.51 -4.03 9.15
N SER A 62 27.61 -5.35 9.03
CA SER A 62 28.15 -6.03 7.83
C SER A 62 27.08 -6.32 6.77
N GLY A 63 25.83 -5.86 6.98
CA GLY A 63 24.73 -6.09 6.04
C GLY A 63 24.01 -7.44 6.19
N LYS A 64 24.47 -8.32 7.10
CA LYS A 64 23.83 -9.62 7.34
C LYS A 64 22.49 -9.44 8.06
N VAL A 65 21.46 -10.14 7.63
CA VAL A 65 20.17 -10.14 8.31
C VAL A 65 20.26 -10.89 9.63
N ILE A 66 19.89 -10.23 10.72
CA ILE A 66 19.91 -10.75 12.08
C ILE A 66 18.54 -10.70 12.76
N GLY A 67 17.52 -10.15 12.09
CA GLY A 67 16.18 -10.12 12.60
C GLY A 67 15.15 -9.95 11.49
N LEU A 68 13.95 -10.45 11.72
CA LEU A 68 12.83 -10.37 10.80
C LEU A 68 11.56 -9.94 11.53
N THR A 69 10.89 -8.92 11.01
CA THR A 69 9.52 -8.57 11.41
C THR A 69 8.56 -8.99 10.32
N MET A 70 7.70 -9.95 10.59
CA MET A 70 6.69 -10.44 9.67
C MET A 70 5.33 -9.86 10.05
N ARG A 71 4.71 -9.09 9.14
CA ARG A 71 3.37 -8.51 9.31
C ARG A 71 2.38 -9.27 8.44
N ILE A 72 1.36 -9.83 9.09
CA ILE A 72 0.28 -10.52 8.38
C ILE A 72 -0.74 -9.48 7.93
N GLY A 73 -0.78 -9.24 6.62
CA GLY A 73 -1.80 -8.41 5.99
C GLY A 73 -3.14 -9.14 5.97
N ARG A 74 -4.22 -8.43 6.27
CA ARG A 74 -5.59 -8.93 6.23
C ARG A 74 -6.37 -8.21 5.16
N PHE A 75 -7.26 -8.92 4.52
CA PHE A 75 -8.27 -8.36 3.65
C PHE A 75 -9.60 -8.30 4.38
N ILE A 76 -10.21 -7.12 4.40
CA ILE A 76 -11.48 -6.84 5.05
C ILE A 76 -12.40 -6.23 3.99
N THR A 77 -13.67 -6.62 3.99
CA THR A 77 -14.74 -6.10 3.13
C THR A 77 -15.79 -5.34 3.94
N GLY A 78 -16.59 -4.50 3.28
CA GLY A 78 -17.64 -3.71 3.93
C GLY A 78 -17.14 -2.41 4.56
N THR A 79 -15.87 -2.06 4.36
CA THR A 79 -15.29 -0.84 4.96
C THR A 79 -15.73 0.45 4.28
N ILE A 80 -16.33 0.35 3.09
CA ILE A 80 -16.78 1.49 2.26
C ILE A 80 -18.30 1.62 2.20
N ASP A 81 -19.05 0.77 2.88
CA ASP A 81 -20.52 0.79 2.81
C ASP A 81 -21.11 2.13 3.25
N CYS A 82 -20.48 2.79 4.24
CA CYS A 82 -20.91 4.09 4.75
C CYS A 82 -20.64 5.29 3.80
N ILE A 83 -19.88 5.07 2.72
CA ILE A 83 -19.56 6.12 1.72
C ILE A 83 -19.86 5.64 0.29
N ARG A 84 -20.60 4.55 0.16
CA ARG A 84 -20.88 3.93 -1.14
C ARG A 84 -21.63 4.88 -2.07
N ASP A 85 -22.57 5.65 -1.56
CA ASP A 85 -23.32 6.69 -2.28
C ASP A 85 -22.39 7.75 -2.87
N ILE A 86 -21.42 8.24 -2.08
CA ILE A 86 -20.42 9.21 -2.54
C ILE A 86 -19.56 8.64 -3.68
N ILE A 87 -19.15 7.37 -3.56
CA ILE A 87 -18.34 6.71 -4.61
C ILE A 87 -19.15 6.60 -5.92
N LEU A 88 -20.44 6.33 -5.83
CA LEU A 88 -21.33 6.19 -6.98
C LEU A 88 -21.60 7.51 -7.71
N GLU A 89 -21.38 8.67 -7.08
CA GLU A 89 -21.45 9.97 -7.76
C GLU A 89 -20.36 10.12 -8.85
N GLY A 90 -19.31 9.32 -8.81
CA GLY A 90 -18.25 9.32 -9.83
C GLY A 90 -17.29 10.52 -9.76
N LYS A 91 -17.30 11.24 -8.65
CA LYS A 91 -16.38 12.36 -8.40
C LYS A 91 -15.05 11.87 -7.83
N SER A 92 -13.99 12.64 -8.02
CA SER A 92 -12.69 12.37 -7.37
C SER A 92 -12.81 12.48 -5.86
N ILE A 93 -12.09 11.60 -5.14
CA ILE A 93 -12.13 11.49 -3.68
C ILE A 93 -10.72 11.53 -3.12
N LEU A 94 -10.49 12.43 -2.16
CA LEU A 94 -9.26 12.48 -1.40
C LEU A 94 -9.53 12.11 0.06
N PHE A 95 -8.90 11.03 0.54
CA PHE A 95 -8.98 10.59 1.92
C PHE A 95 -7.89 11.25 2.77
N LEU A 96 -8.31 11.94 3.81
CA LEU A 96 -7.42 12.50 4.82
C LEU A 96 -7.48 11.67 6.10
N GLY A 97 -6.36 11.50 6.76
CA GLY A 97 -6.31 10.82 8.05
C GLY A 97 -4.91 10.38 8.45
N ARG A 98 -4.78 10.10 9.74
CA ARG A 98 -3.52 9.59 10.33
C ARG A 98 -3.11 8.25 9.72
N PRO A 99 -1.81 7.89 9.77
CA PRO A 99 -1.38 6.53 9.46
C PRO A 99 -2.16 5.49 10.28
N GLY A 100 -2.45 4.34 9.67
CA GLY A 100 -3.10 3.21 10.35
C GLY A 100 -4.62 3.29 10.53
N VAL A 101 -5.30 4.37 10.10
CA VAL A 101 -6.77 4.49 10.22
C VAL A 101 -7.56 3.71 9.16
N GLY A 102 -6.87 2.99 8.28
CA GLY A 102 -7.50 2.13 7.27
C GLY A 102 -7.70 2.78 5.90
N LYS A 103 -7.02 3.89 5.58
CA LYS A 103 -7.11 4.55 4.25
C LYS A 103 -6.83 3.57 3.10
N THR A 104 -5.70 2.88 3.12
CA THR A 104 -5.31 1.90 2.09
C THR A 104 -6.31 0.75 1.97
N THR A 105 -6.94 0.34 3.08
CA THR A 105 -8.02 -0.68 3.05
C THR A 105 -9.22 -0.19 2.27
N LYS A 106 -9.63 1.08 2.46
CA LYS A 106 -10.73 1.70 1.71
C LYS A 106 -10.37 1.87 0.23
N LEU A 107 -9.16 2.34 -0.10
CA LEU A 107 -8.70 2.46 -1.49
C LEU A 107 -8.80 1.12 -2.23
N ARG A 108 -8.35 0.05 -1.61
CA ARG A 108 -8.38 -1.30 -2.17
C ARG A 108 -9.81 -1.76 -2.45
N GLU A 109 -10.71 -1.55 -1.49
CA GLU A 109 -12.11 -1.96 -1.64
C GLU A 109 -12.83 -1.10 -2.68
N ILE A 110 -12.57 0.21 -2.75
CA ILE A 110 -13.11 1.09 -3.78
C ILE A 110 -12.61 0.67 -5.17
N ALA A 111 -11.32 0.41 -5.32
CA ALA A 111 -10.75 -0.06 -6.59
C ALA A 111 -11.47 -1.33 -7.07
N ARG A 112 -11.70 -2.28 -6.17
CA ARG A 112 -12.43 -3.51 -6.47
C ARG A 112 -13.89 -3.26 -6.84
N LEU A 113 -14.61 -2.42 -6.08
CA LEU A 113 -15.99 -2.04 -6.36
C LEU A 113 -16.12 -1.43 -7.77
N LEU A 114 -15.28 -0.44 -8.06
CA LEU A 114 -15.31 0.27 -9.35
C LEU A 114 -14.96 -0.66 -10.51
N ALA A 115 -13.98 -1.56 -10.34
CA ALA A 115 -13.54 -2.46 -11.39
C ALA A 115 -14.48 -3.66 -11.58
N ASN A 116 -14.96 -4.27 -10.50
CA ASN A 116 -15.77 -5.48 -10.58
C ASN A 116 -17.25 -5.19 -10.81
N ASP A 117 -17.84 -4.30 -10.00
CA ASP A 117 -19.28 -4.08 -9.98
C ASP A 117 -19.68 -3.04 -11.03
N LEU A 118 -18.96 -1.92 -11.10
CA LEU A 118 -19.23 -0.84 -12.04
C LEU A 118 -18.51 -0.98 -13.38
N LYS A 119 -17.72 -2.03 -13.58
CA LYS A 119 -16.98 -2.35 -14.83
C LYS A 119 -16.11 -1.22 -15.35
N LYS A 120 -15.65 -0.33 -14.47
CA LYS A 120 -14.74 0.75 -14.85
C LYS A 120 -13.33 0.23 -15.09
N ARG A 121 -12.61 0.87 -16.00
CA ARG A 121 -11.17 0.66 -16.18
C ARG A 121 -10.44 1.38 -15.05
N VAL A 122 -10.04 0.62 -14.03
CA VAL A 122 -9.34 1.12 -12.85
C VAL A 122 -7.87 0.76 -12.94
N VAL A 123 -7.01 1.77 -12.77
CA VAL A 123 -5.56 1.60 -12.62
C VAL A 123 -5.17 2.05 -11.23
N ILE A 124 -4.40 1.24 -10.53
CA ILE A 124 -3.84 1.51 -9.21
C ILE A 124 -2.35 1.84 -9.41
N VAL A 125 -1.92 3.00 -8.95
CA VAL A 125 -0.50 3.37 -8.82
C VAL A 125 -0.09 3.07 -7.37
N ASP A 126 0.68 2.01 -7.19
CA ASP A 126 0.96 1.40 -5.87
C ASP A 126 2.46 1.53 -5.53
N THR A 127 2.80 2.60 -4.85
CA THR A 127 4.19 2.95 -4.54
C THR A 127 4.76 2.10 -3.40
N SER A 128 3.94 1.83 -2.40
CA SER A 128 4.36 1.06 -1.22
C SER A 128 3.97 -0.42 -1.28
N ASN A 129 3.39 -0.89 -2.39
CA ASN A 129 2.81 -2.23 -2.55
C ASN A 129 1.79 -2.57 -1.44
N GLU A 130 1.14 -1.55 -0.88
CA GLU A 130 0.17 -1.72 0.20
C GLU A 130 -1.24 -1.98 -0.30
N ILE A 131 -1.59 -1.50 -1.50
CA ILE A 131 -2.92 -1.70 -2.09
C ILE A 131 -3.04 -3.09 -2.70
N GLY A 132 -2.12 -3.43 -3.61
CA GLY A 132 -2.15 -4.69 -4.37
C GLY A 132 -1.22 -5.78 -3.86
N GLY A 133 -0.41 -5.50 -2.85
CA GLY A 133 0.60 -6.44 -2.33
C GLY A 133 1.88 -6.45 -3.18
N ASP A 134 2.86 -7.22 -2.75
CA ASP A 134 4.13 -7.40 -3.43
C ASP A 134 4.06 -8.48 -4.52
N GLY A 135 5.15 -8.54 -5.34
CA GLY A 135 5.30 -9.50 -6.42
C GLY A 135 4.54 -9.13 -7.69
N ASP A 136 4.69 -9.93 -8.73
CA ASP A 136 4.11 -9.66 -10.05
C ASP A 136 2.60 -9.94 -10.08
N LEU A 137 2.13 -10.88 -9.27
CA LEU A 137 0.71 -11.19 -9.13
C LEU A 137 0.08 -10.35 -8.01
N PRO A 138 -0.84 -9.43 -8.35
CA PRO A 138 -1.50 -8.62 -7.34
C PRO A 138 -2.45 -9.45 -6.48
N HIS A 139 -2.64 -9.01 -5.24
CA HIS A 139 -3.60 -9.64 -4.33
C HIS A 139 -5.03 -9.55 -4.88
N ARG A 140 -5.78 -10.66 -4.76
CA ARG A 140 -7.17 -10.78 -5.24
C ARG A 140 -8.14 -9.70 -4.74
N ALA A 141 -7.77 -8.99 -3.68
CA ALA A 141 -8.58 -7.94 -3.08
C ALA A 141 -8.79 -6.71 -3.98
N ILE A 142 -7.93 -6.48 -4.98
CA ILE A 142 -8.12 -5.40 -5.95
C ILE A 142 -9.07 -5.79 -7.10
N GLY A 143 -9.47 -7.05 -7.17
CA GLY A 143 -10.37 -7.56 -8.21
C GLY A 143 -9.79 -7.40 -9.60
N LYS A 144 -10.58 -6.82 -10.51
CA LYS A 144 -10.21 -6.57 -11.91
C LYS A 144 -9.42 -5.27 -12.12
N ALA A 145 -9.13 -4.51 -11.06
CA ALA A 145 -8.28 -3.34 -11.19
C ALA A 145 -6.86 -3.76 -11.60
N ARG A 146 -6.24 -2.95 -12.47
CA ARG A 146 -4.86 -3.16 -12.90
C ARG A 146 -3.93 -2.42 -11.96
N ARG A 147 -2.80 -3.02 -11.62
CA ARG A 147 -1.78 -2.40 -10.76
C ARG A 147 -0.56 -2.01 -11.57
N MET A 148 -0.09 -0.80 -11.36
CA MET A 148 1.23 -0.33 -11.78
C MET A 148 2.06 -0.14 -10.50
N MET A 149 3.17 -0.86 -10.41
CA MET A 149 4.13 -0.73 -9.31
C MET A 149 5.07 0.42 -9.59
N VAL A 150 5.39 1.19 -8.56
CA VAL A 150 6.36 2.28 -8.64
C VAL A 150 7.70 1.76 -8.14
N SER A 151 8.73 1.87 -8.95
CA SER A 151 10.05 1.33 -8.62
C SER A 151 10.74 2.07 -7.46
N GLN A 152 10.54 3.38 -7.39
CA GLN A 152 11.04 4.26 -6.34
C GLN A 152 10.03 5.38 -6.12
N PRO A 153 9.83 5.86 -4.87
CA PRO A 153 8.79 6.85 -4.55
C PRO A 153 8.83 8.12 -5.40
N GLU A 154 10.02 8.60 -5.78
CA GLU A 154 10.23 9.78 -6.62
C GLU A 154 9.66 9.65 -8.05
N PHE A 155 9.41 8.43 -8.51
CA PHE A 155 8.81 8.17 -9.83
C PHE A 155 7.29 8.04 -9.82
N GLN A 156 6.65 8.20 -8.66
CA GLN A 156 5.19 8.06 -8.54
C GLN A 156 4.45 8.96 -9.53
N LYS A 157 4.83 10.24 -9.62
CA LYS A 157 4.24 11.20 -10.55
C LYS A 157 4.32 10.74 -12.01
N ASP A 158 5.47 10.17 -12.39
CA ASP A 158 5.70 9.73 -13.77
C ASP A 158 4.81 8.52 -14.10
N VAL A 159 4.70 7.56 -13.17
CA VAL A 159 3.80 6.41 -13.30
C VAL A 159 2.32 6.84 -13.32
N MET A 160 1.93 7.87 -12.55
CA MET A 160 0.58 8.43 -12.61
C MET A 160 0.25 9.00 -14.01
N ILE A 161 1.18 9.74 -14.60
CA ILE A 161 1.01 10.30 -15.95
C ILE A 161 1.04 9.18 -17.00
N GLU A 162 1.96 8.23 -16.89
CA GLU A 162 2.04 7.05 -17.76
C GLU A 162 0.72 6.27 -17.75
N ALA A 163 0.11 6.07 -16.57
CA ALA A 163 -1.17 5.40 -16.45
C ALA A 163 -2.24 6.03 -17.35
N VAL A 164 -2.33 7.36 -17.36
CA VAL A 164 -3.31 8.07 -18.20
C VAL A 164 -2.97 7.99 -19.67
N GLN A 165 -1.69 8.12 -20.02
CA GLN A 165 -1.25 8.15 -21.41
C GLN A 165 -1.39 6.79 -22.11
N ASN A 166 -1.03 5.71 -21.40
CA ASN A 166 -0.87 4.40 -22.01
C ASN A 166 -2.02 3.43 -21.73
N HIS A 167 -2.78 3.62 -20.63
CA HIS A 167 -3.73 2.61 -20.18
C HIS A 167 -5.20 3.04 -20.21
N THR A 168 -5.48 4.25 -20.70
CA THR A 168 -6.84 4.80 -20.89
C THR A 168 -7.78 4.53 -19.69
N PRO A 169 -7.38 4.84 -18.45
CA PRO A 169 -8.19 4.58 -17.27
C PRO A 169 -9.42 5.50 -17.24
N GLN A 170 -10.48 5.03 -16.60
CA GLN A 170 -11.60 5.86 -16.16
C GLN A 170 -11.43 6.30 -14.71
N VAL A 171 -10.64 5.51 -13.95
CA VAL A 171 -10.32 5.79 -12.56
C VAL A 171 -8.84 5.48 -12.31
N ILE A 172 -8.17 6.38 -11.62
CA ILE A 172 -6.84 6.16 -11.05
C ILE A 172 -6.96 6.16 -9.53
N VAL A 173 -6.36 5.15 -8.91
CA VAL A 173 -6.23 5.05 -7.45
C VAL A 173 -4.76 5.21 -7.10
N VAL A 174 -4.44 6.14 -6.21
CA VAL A 174 -3.07 6.44 -5.75
C VAL A 174 -3.02 6.25 -4.24
N ASP A 175 -1.97 5.57 -3.74
CA ASP A 175 -1.89 5.27 -2.31
C ASP A 175 -1.76 6.56 -1.49
N GLU A 176 -0.78 7.39 -1.78
CA GLU A 176 -0.53 8.64 -1.07
C GLU A 176 -0.03 9.73 -2.00
N VAL A 177 -0.57 10.94 -1.85
CA VAL A 177 -0.10 12.16 -2.51
C VAL A 177 0.54 13.04 -1.45
N GLY A 178 1.86 13.29 -1.58
CA GLY A 178 2.64 14.00 -0.58
C GLY A 178 3.55 15.11 -1.11
N THR A 179 3.75 15.18 -2.45
CA THR A 179 4.63 16.16 -3.08
C THR A 179 3.88 17.09 -4.03
N GLU A 180 4.47 18.25 -4.33
CA GLU A 180 3.91 19.23 -5.26
C GLU A 180 3.79 18.65 -6.69
N GLU A 181 4.79 17.89 -7.11
CA GLU A 181 4.77 17.24 -8.42
C GLU A 181 3.66 16.20 -8.54
N GLU A 182 3.38 15.46 -7.47
CA GLU A 182 2.26 14.53 -7.41
C GLU A 182 0.92 15.26 -7.43
N ALA A 183 0.80 16.39 -6.72
CA ALA A 183 -0.39 17.23 -6.76
C ALA A 183 -0.63 17.79 -8.17
N ALA A 184 0.43 18.23 -8.87
CA ALA A 184 0.35 18.66 -10.26
C ALA A 184 -0.09 17.52 -11.19
N ALA A 185 0.40 16.30 -10.97
CA ALA A 185 -0.05 15.12 -11.71
C ALA A 185 -1.54 14.83 -11.45
N CYS A 186 -2.01 14.97 -10.20
CA CYS A 186 -3.44 14.84 -9.87
C CYS A 186 -4.30 15.84 -10.63
N ARG A 187 -3.88 17.11 -10.73
CA ARG A 187 -4.58 18.13 -11.52
C ARG A 187 -4.66 17.73 -13.01
N THR A 188 -3.54 17.33 -13.58
CA THR A 188 -3.49 16.87 -14.97
C THR A 188 -4.42 15.70 -15.25
N ILE A 189 -4.51 14.74 -14.30
CA ILE A 189 -5.42 13.59 -14.39
C ILE A 189 -6.88 14.06 -14.36
N ALA A 190 -7.21 14.97 -13.44
CA ALA A 190 -8.57 15.49 -13.27
C ALA A 190 -9.01 16.30 -14.52
N GLU A 191 -8.12 17.14 -15.09
CA GLU A 191 -8.37 17.90 -16.32
C GLU A 191 -8.68 17.01 -17.53
N ARG A 192 -8.16 15.79 -17.54
CA ARG A 192 -8.47 14.79 -18.58
C ARG A 192 -9.77 14.03 -18.33
N GLY A 193 -10.52 14.39 -17.29
CA GLY A 193 -11.80 13.77 -16.94
C GLY A 193 -11.67 12.38 -16.32
N VAL A 194 -10.50 12.02 -15.82
CA VAL A 194 -10.28 10.75 -15.13
C VAL A 194 -10.59 10.93 -13.65
N MET A 195 -11.41 10.06 -13.09
CA MET A 195 -11.72 10.05 -11.66
C MET A 195 -10.47 9.68 -10.87
N LEU A 196 -10.08 10.51 -9.91
CA LEU A 196 -8.94 10.26 -9.04
C LEU A 196 -9.42 9.88 -7.63
N ILE A 197 -8.84 8.82 -7.08
CA ILE A 197 -9.05 8.41 -5.69
C ILE A 197 -7.68 8.28 -5.04
N ALA A 198 -7.41 9.10 -4.04
CA ALA A 198 -6.10 9.17 -3.41
C ALA A 198 -6.20 9.33 -1.90
N THR A 199 -5.07 9.15 -1.21
CA THR A 199 -4.93 9.56 0.17
C THR A 199 -3.89 10.67 0.32
N ALA A 200 -4.02 11.45 1.37
CA ALA A 200 -3.00 12.39 1.80
C ALA A 200 -2.84 12.32 3.32
N HIS A 201 -1.66 12.70 3.79
CA HIS A 201 -1.46 12.90 5.22
C HIS A 201 -2.08 14.21 5.68
N GLY A 202 -2.80 14.15 6.77
CA GLY A 202 -3.42 15.30 7.41
C GLY A 202 -4.47 14.86 8.42
N ASN A 203 -4.71 15.67 9.43
CA ASN A 203 -5.72 15.36 10.45
C ASN A 203 -7.02 16.13 10.22
N THR A 204 -6.95 17.24 9.50
CA THR A 204 -8.08 18.12 9.24
C THR A 204 -7.99 18.71 7.84
N LEU A 205 -9.13 19.12 7.30
CA LEU A 205 -9.18 19.88 6.05
C LEU A 205 -8.35 21.17 6.11
N GLU A 206 -8.29 21.79 7.27
CA GLU A 206 -7.49 23.00 7.50
C GLU A 206 -5.98 22.75 7.33
N ASN A 207 -5.49 21.56 7.74
CA ASN A 207 -4.09 21.16 7.48
C ASN A 207 -3.82 21.01 5.98
N LEU A 208 -4.79 20.51 5.22
CA LEU A 208 -4.67 20.37 3.77
C LEU A 208 -4.62 21.76 3.09
N ILE A 209 -5.55 22.64 3.43
CA ILE A 209 -5.64 24.00 2.88
C ILE A 209 -4.37 24.83 3.21
N LYS A 210 -3.79 24.62 4.38
CA LYS A 210 -2.56 25.30 4.82
C LYS A 210 -1.28 24.63 4.31
N ASN A 211 -1.38 23.48 3.71
CA ASN A 211 -0.22 22.79 3.13
C ASN A 211 0.10 23.39 1.75
N PRO A 212 1.21 24.13 1.61
CA PRO A 212 1.55 24.79 0.34
C PRO A 212 1.71 23.79 -0.83
N THR A 213 1.95 22.53 -0.52
CA THR A 213 2.10 21.46 -1.53
C THR A 213 0.77 21.02 -2.14
N LEU A 214 -0.33 21.15 -1.39
CA LEU A 214 -1.63 20.57 -1.76
C LEU A 214 -2.75 21.64 -1.88
N SER A 215 -2.46 22.91 -1.58
CA SER A 215 -3.46 23.98 -1.48
C SER A 215 -3.72 24.75 -2.76
N ASP A 216 -2.88 24.58 -3.80
CA ASP A 216 -3.02 25.29 -5.09
C ASP A 216 -3.90 24.49 -6.10
#